data_5bc4f3ec9d355799113e6666e12609ed
#
_entry.id   5bc4f3ec9d355799113e6666e12609ed
#
_cell.length_a   1.000
_cell.length_b   1.000
_cell.length_c   1.000
_cell.angle_alpha   90.00
_cell.angle_beta   90.00
_cell.angle_gamma   90.00
#
_symmetry.space_group_name_H-M   'P 1'
#
loop_
_entity.id
_entity.type
_entity.pdbx_description
1 polymer ?
#
loop_
_entity_poly.entity_id
_entity_poly.type
_entity_poly.pdbx_seq_one_letter_code
_entity_poly.pdbx_strand_id
1 'polypeptide(L)'
;MGGRQGGVPAMTLEYALRLNGLTHGNNVTINYDVEFANMSGAFIGGTGDYVTLFEPSASELVKNGRGYIVASVGEMAGEVPFTAFMANESYIKNNKDTIKKFLKAVMRGYNYLLTASLDDIAKA
;
A
#
# COMPACT_ATOMS: atom_id res chain seq x y z
N MET A 1 7.62 -2.27 -12.44
CA MET A 1 6.15 -2.51 -12.45
C MET A 1 5.50 -1.72 -11.33
N GLY A 2 4.42 -0.98 -11.61
CA GLY A 2 3.88 0.08 -10.74
C GLY A 2 2.51 -0.19 -10.10
N GLY A 3 2.01 -1.39 -10.14
CA GLY A 3 0.69 -1.72 -9.64
C GLY A 3 -0.45 -1.32 -10.60
N ARG A 4 -1.68 -1.26 -10.09
CA ARG A 4 -2.86 -0.92 -10.92
C ARG A 4 -2.86 0.56 -11.27
N GLN A 5 -2.87 0.88 -12.56
CA GLN A 5 -2.98 2.27 -13.04
C GLN A 5 -4.22 2.97 -12.46
N GLY A 6 -4.06 4.21 -12.03
CA GLY A 6 -5.13 5.00 -11.41
C GLY A 6 -5.52 4.59 -9.98
N GLY A 7 -4.90 3.55 -9.42
CA GLY A 7 -5.05 3.18 -8.02
C GLY A 7 -4.10 3.94 -7.10
N VAL A 8 -4.42 4.00 -5.80
CA VAL A 8 -3.57 4.68 -4.80
C VAL A 8 -2.10 4.21 -4.85
N PRO A 9 -1.78 2.90 -4.95
CA PRO A 9 -0.39 2.47 -5.04
C PRO A 9 0.38 3.06 -6.21
N ALA A 10 -0.23 3.08 -7.40
CA ALA A 10 0.39 3.64 -8.60
C ALA A 10 0.56 5.16 -8.49
N MET A 11 -0.47 5.87 -8.01
CA MET A 11 -0.42 7.33 -7.81
C MET A 11 0.65 7.71 -6.78
N THR A 12 0.76 6.95 -5.68
CA THR A 12 1.78 7.18 -4.65
C THR A 12 3.18 6.92 -5.19
N LEU A 13 3.37 5.86 -5.99
CA LEU A 13 4.64 5.60 -6.65
C LEU A 13 5.02 6.74 -7.60
N GLU A 14 4.11 7.17 -8.47
CA GLU A 14 4.38 8.28 -9.40
C GLU A 14 4.70 9.57 -8.65
N TYR A 15 4.03 9.83 -7.54
CA TYR A 15 4.31 10.99 -6.70
C TYR A 15 5.72 10.90 -6.08
N ALA A 16 6.07 9.76 -5.48
CA ALA A 16 7.40 9.53 -4.92
C ALA A 16 8.51 9.66 -5.97
N LEU A 17 8.30 9.12 -7.16
CA LEU A 17 9.24 9.25 -8.28
C LEU A 17 9.42 10.71 -8.70
N ARG A 18 8.32 11.48 -8.86
CA ARG A 18 8.39 12.90 -9.21
C ARG A 18 9.14 13.74 -8.19
N LEU A 19 8.97 13.46 -6.89
CA LEU A 19 9.74 14.13 -5.82
C LEU A 19 11.25 13.89 -5.98
N ASN A 20 11.65 12.82 -6.64
CA ASN A 20 13.03 12.46 -6.92
C ASN A 20 13.48 12.73 -8.37
N GLY A 21 12.74 13.57 -9.10
CA GLY A 21 13.09 13.97 -10.47
C GLY A 21 12.82 12.91 -11.54
N LEU A 22 12.10 11.84 -11.20
CA LEU A 22 11.75 10.75 -12.13
C LEU A 22 10.32 10.91 -12.62
N THR A 23 10.11 10.81 -13.92
CA THR A 23 8.79 10.98 -14.55
C THR A 23 8.55 9.87 -15.56
N HIS A 24 7.40 9.21 -15.43
CA HIS A 24 6.98 8.18 -16.37
C HIS A 24 6.90 8.74 -17.81
N GLY A 25 7.43 7.96 -18.75
CA GLY A 25 7.48 8.33 -20.16
C GLY A 25 8.64 9.26 -20.55
N ASN A 26 9.45 9.70 -19.57
CA ASN A 26 10.63 10.52 -19.81
C ASN A 26 11.93 9.78 -19.43
N ASN A 27 12.19 9.63 -18.15
CA ASN A 27 13.41 9.01 -17.63
C ASN A 27 13.18 7.74 -16.83
N VAL A 28 11.91 7.34 -16.65
CA VAL A 28 11.49 6.04 -16.11
C VAL A 28 10.28 5.52 -16.87
N THR A 29 10.22 4.22 -17.11
CA THR A 29 9.04 3.55 -17.67
C THR A 29 8.34 2.75 -16.58
N ILE A 30 7.07 3.08 -16.30
CA ILE A 30 6.25 2.31 -15.37
C ILE A 30 5.35 1.39 -16.20
N ASN A 31 5.53 0.07 -16.03
CA ASN A 31 4.68 -0.93 -16.64
C ASN A 31 3.46 -1.20 -15.73
N TYR A 32 2.26 -1.01 -16.27
CA TYR A 32 0.98 -1.24 -15.61
C TYR A 32 0.23 -2.47 -16.14
N ASP A 33 0.79 -3.17 -17.14
CA ASP A 33 0.11 -4.28 -17.84
C ASP A 33 0.08 -5.57 -17.02
N VAL A 34 0.91 -5.65 -15.98
CA VAL A 34 0.96 -6.82 -15.09
C VAL A 34 -0.04 -6.64 -13.96
N GLU A 35 -1.00 -7.55 -13.87
CA GLU A 35 -1.95 -7.56 -12.76
C GLU A 35 -1.25 -7.71 -11.41
N PHE A 36 -1.79 -7.04 -10.39
CA PHE A 36 -1.19 -6.96 -9.06
C PHE A 36 -0.82 -8.34 -8.46
N ALA A 37 -1.71 -9.33 -8.58
CA ALA A 37 -1.49 -10.67 -8.07
C ALA A 37 -0.31 -11.40 -8.74
N ASN A 38 0.07 -10.98 -9.96
CA ASN A 38 1.11 -11.62 -10.75
C ASN A 38 2.46 -10.89 -10.70
N MET A 39 2.53 -9.73 -10.04
CA MET A 39 3.72 -8.87 -10.06
C MET A 39 4.97 -9.54 -9.48
N SER A 40 4.84 -10.26 -8.36
CA SER A 40 5.98 -11.00 -7.77
C SER A 40 6.52 -12.07 -8.73
N GLY A 41 5.63 -12.87 -9.34
CA GLY A 41 6.01 -13.90 -10.30
C GLY A 41 6.66 -13.33 -11.55
N ALA A 42 6.10 -12.26 -12.10
CA ALA A 42 6.65 -11.56 -13.26
C ALA A 42 8.04 -10.98 -12.99
N PHE A 43 8.26 -10.40 -11.80
CA PHE A 43 9.58 -9.91 -11.40
C PHE A 43 10.61 -11.02 -11.27
N ILE A 44 10.25 -12.15 -10.63
CA ILE A 44 11.10 -13.35 -10.54
C ILE A 44 11.43 -13.88 -11.93
N GLY A 45 10.49 -13.82 -12.87
CA GLY A 45 10.65 -14.19 -14.27
C GLY A 45 11.45 -13.19 -15.11
N GLY A 46 11.96 -12.11 -14.53
CA GLY A 46 12.81 -11.11 -15.20
C GLY A 46 12.05 -9.97 -15.87
N THR A 47 10.77 -9.76 -15.53
CA THR A 47 10.01 -8.62 -16.06
C THR A 47 10.30 -7.37 -15.25
N GLY A 48 11.00 -6.41 -15.88
CA GLY A 48 11.35 -5.10 -15.29
C GLY A 48 12.46 -5.16 -14.24
N ASP A 49 13.13 -4.04 -14.04
CA ASP A 49 14.27 -3.92 -13.12
C ASP A 49 13.81 -3.71 -11.68
N TYR A 50 12.63 -3.13 -11.49
CA TYR A 50 12.02 -2.82 -10.19
C TYR A 50 10.56 -3.25 -10.15
N VAL A 51 10.07 -3.59 -8.96
CA VAL A 51 8.68 -3.90 -8.70
C VAL A 51 8.22 -3.26 -7.40
N THR A 52 7.01 -2.72 -7.38
CA THR A 52 6.36 -2.31 -6.12
C THR A 52 5.50 -3.43 -5.59
N LEU A 53 5.68 -3.77 -4.33
CA LEU A 53 4.93 -4.82 -3.67
C LEU A 53 4.48 -4.34 -2.29
N PHE A 54 3.41 -4.92 -1.79
CA PHE A 54 3.04 -4.80 -0.38
C PHE A 54 3.73 -5.87 0.46
N GLU A 55 3.81 -5.63 1.74
CA GLU A 55 4.13 -6.67 2.70
C GLU A 55 2.95 -7.66 2.84
N PRO A 56 3.21 -8.95 3.06
CA PRO A 56 4.53 -9.58 3.28
C PRO A 56 5.29 -9.98 2.01
N SER A 57 4.73 -9.75 0.80
CA SER A 57 5.30 -10.24 -0.46
C SER A 57 6.69 -9.68 -0.77
N ALA A 58 6.96 -8.42 -0.39
CA ALA A 58 8.28 -7.82 -0.55
C ALA A 58 9.32 -8.55 0.33
N SER A 59 9.02 -8.76 1.61
CA SER A 59 9.89 -9.50 2.54
C SER A 59 10.09 -10.95 2.12
N GLU A 60 9.08 -11.61 1.57
CA GLU A 60 9.20 -12.98 1.04
C GLU A 60 10.17 -13.07 -0.13
N LEU A 61 10.14 -12.12 -1.06
CA LEU A 61 11.10 -12.06 -2.17
C LEU A 61 12.54 -11.94 -1.65
N VAL A 62 12.78 -11.07 -0.68
CA VAL A 62 14.11 -10.90 -0.07
C VAL A 62 14.55 -12.17 0.64
N LYS A 63 13.70 -12.77 1.46
CA LYS A 63 13.98 -14.02 2.18
C LYS A 63 14.35 -15.18 1.23
N ASN A 64 13.72 -15.22 0.05
CA ASN A 64 13.98 -16.22 -0.96
C ASN A 64 15.16 -15.86 -1.89
N GLY A 65 15.90 -14.79 -1.64
CA GLY A 65 17.05 -14.36 -2.44
C GLY A 65 16.68 -13.91 -3.86
N ARG A 66 15.43 -13.45 -4.07
CA ARG A 66 14.92 -13.07 -5.39
C ARG A 66 14.89 -11.57 -5.64
N GLY A 67 15.36 -10.77 -4.67
CA GLY A 67 15.44 -9.34 -4.79
C GLY A 67 15.86 -8.67 -3.49
N TYR A 68 15.94 -7.33 -3.55
CA TYR A 68 16.29 -6.50 -2.40
C TYR A 68 15.27 -5.37 -2.27
N ILE A 69 14.92 -4.97 -1.04
CA ILE A 69 14.15 -3.76 -0.81
C ILE A 69 15.09 -2.57 -0.97
N VAL A 70 14.85 -1.73 -1.96
CA VAL A 70 15.69 -0.55 -2.26
C VAL A 70 15.11 0.74 -1.72
N ALA A 71 13.79 0.82 -1.52
CA ALA A 71 13.12 1.99 -0.97
C ALA A 71 11.72 1.64 -0.44
N SER A 72 11.25 2.41 0.53
CA SER A 72 9.85 2.43 0.95
C SER A 72 9.12 3.55 0.22
N VAL A 73 8.14 3.18 -0.62
CA VAL A 73 7.33 4.17 -1.36
C VAL A 73 6.54 5.07 -0.40
N GLY A 74 6.04 4.49 0.71
CA GLY A 74 5.32 5.26 1.73
C GLY A 74 6.20 6.28 2.44
N GLU A 75 7.42 5.92 2.77
CA GLU A 75 8.40 6.83 3.38
C GLU A 75 8.78 7.97 2.42
N MET A 76 9.01 7.64 1.14
CA MET A 76 9.33 8.64 0.11
C MET A 76 8.17 9.58 -0.21
N ALA A 77 6.94 9.11 -0.19
CA ALA A 77 5.75 9.92 -0.49
C ALA A 77 5.27 10.74 0.71
N GLY A 78 5.66 10.39 1.94
CA GLY A 78 5.14 10.99 3.15
C GLY A 78 3.70 10.58 3.49
N GLU A 79 3.00 11.40 4.26
CA GLU A 79 1.63 11.12 4.66
C GLU A 79 0.66 11.24 3.48
N VAL A 80 0.00 10.14 3.14
CA VAL A 80 -1.04 10.10 2.10
C VAL A 80 -2.26 9.32 2.62
N PRO A 81 -3.50 9.78 2.33
CA PRO A 81 -4.69 8.99 2.64
C PRO A 81 -4.70 7.73 1.76
N PHE A 82 -4.69 6.55 2.38
CA PHE A 82 -4.63 5.29 1.65
C PHE A 82 -6.00 4.64 1.52
N THR A 83 -6.71 4.47 2.64
CA THR A 83 -8.05 3.89 2.67
C THR A 83 -9.00 4.76 3.48
N ALA A 84 -10.30 4.70 3.17
CA ALA A 84 -11.33 5.40 3.90
C ALA A 84 -12.58 4.52 4.03
N PHE A 85 -13.28 4.64 5.15
CA PHE A 85 -14.61 4.07 5.28
C PHE A 85 -15.63 4.98 4.62
N MET A 86 -16.52 4.40 3.83
CA MET A 86 -17.60 5.10 3.16
C MET A 86 -18.95 4.47 3.50
N ALA A 87 -19.98 5.30 3.63
CA ALA A 87 -21.34 4.84 3.78
C ALA A 87 -22.30 5.79 3.05
N ASN A 88 -23.46 5.28 2.63
CA ASN A 88 -24.50 6.12 2.03
C ASN A 88 -24.99 7.16 3.03
N GLU A 89 -25.25 8.37 2.56
CA GLU A 89 -25.73 9.48 3.38
C GLU A 89 -27.01 9.14 4.16
N SER A 90 -27.96 8.47 3.50
CA SER A 90 -29.20 7.99 4.13
C SER A 90 -28.93 7.00 5.26
N TYR A 91 -27.97 6.08 5.09
CA TYR A 91 -27.58 5.15 6.15
C TYR A 91 -26.98 5.88 7.34
N ILE A 92 -26.07 6.83 7.10
CA ILE A 92 -25.44 7.64 8.16
C ILE A 92 -26.50 8.41 8.94
N LYS A 93 -27.45 9.07 8.27
CA LYS A 93 -28.54 9.83 8.92
C LYS A 93 -29.41 8.97 9.84
N ASN A 94 -29.71 7.73 9.40
CA ASN A 94 -30.64 6.84 10.10
C ASN A 94 -29.96 5.93 11.15
N ASN A 95 -28.61 5.82 11.12
CA ASN A 95 -27.85 4.86 11.94
C ASN A 95 -26.70 5.51 12.69
N LYS A 96 -26.86 6.73 13.19
CA LYS A 96 -25.78 7.51 13.82
C LYS A 96 -25.08 6.77 14.95
N ASP A 97 -25.84 6.06 15.78
CA ASP A 97 -25.28 5.34 16.94
C ASP A 97 -24.43 4.14 16.49
N THR A 98 -24.88 3.43 15.45
CA THR A 98 -24.10 2.34 14.82
C THR A 98 -22.78 2.85 14.27
N ILE A 99 -22.82 3.97 13.52
CA ILE A 99 -21.61 4.60 12.99
C ILE A 99 -20.66 5.02 14.11
N LYS A 100 -21.16 5.65 15.17
CA LYS A 100 -20.34 6.04 16.33
C LYS A 100 -19.69 4.82 17.02
N LYS A 101 -20.44 3.72 17.21
CA LYS A 101 -19.92 2.48 17.81
C LYS A 101 -18.84 1.87 16.93
N PHE A 102 -19.05 1.84 15.60
CA PHE A 102 -18.07 1.37 14.64
C PHE A 102 -16.77 2.18 14.71
N LEU A 103 -16.86 3.52 14.62
CA LEU A 103 -15.69 4.40 14.69
C LEU A 103 -14.94 4.25 16.02
N LYS A 104 -15.65 4.12 17.14
CA LYS A 104 -15.02 3.86 18.45
C LYS A 104 -14.28 2.52 18.47
N ALA A 105 -14.81 1.48 17.83
CA ALA A 105 -14.14 0.18 17.74
C ALA A 105 -12.86 0.26 16.88
N VAL A 106 -12.93 0.93 15.73
CA VAL A 106 -11.76 1.19 14.86
C VAL A 106 -10.69 1.97 15.62
N MET A 107 -11.07 3.06 16.32
CA MET A 107 -10.12 3.87 17.09
C MET A 107 -9.47 3.08 18.24
N ARG A 108 -10.20 2.18 18.89
CA ARG A 108 -9.60 1.29 19.91
C ARG A 108 -8.58 0.33 19.29
N GLY A 109 -8.90 -0.26 18.14
CA GLY A 109 -7.96 -1.11 17.40
C GLY A 109 -6.71 -0.33 16.98
N TYR A 110 -6.89 0.87 16.44
CA TYR A 110 -5.78 1.74 16.08
C TYR A 110 -4.88 2.08 17.27
N ASN A 111 -5.47 2.49 18.39
CA ASN A 111 -4.71 2.79 19.61
C ASN A 111 -3.99 1.55 20.15
N TYR A 112 -4.61 0.36 20.06
CA TYR A 112 -3.94 -0.89 20.42
C TYR A 112 -2.69 -1.12 19.57
N LEU A 113 -2.78 -0.95 18.24
CA LEU A 113 -1.63 -1.09 17.34
C LEU A 113 -0.48 -0.11 17.66
N LEU A 114 -0.79 1.08 18.16
CA LEU A 114 0.21 2.08 18.52
C LEU A 114 0.88 1.83 19.88
N THR A 115 0.25 1.06 20.77
CA THR A 115 0.67 0.96 22.18
C THR A 115 1.04 -0.46 22.61
N ALA A 116 0.55 -1.49 21.92
CA ALA A 116 0.84 -2.88 22.23
C ALA A 116 2.24 -3.29 21.77
N SER A 117 2.78 -4.33 22.39
CA SER A 117 4.03 -4.94 21.91
C SER A 117 3.84 -5.65 20.56
N LEU A 118 4.91 -5.81 19.79
CA LEU A 118 4.87 -6.56 18.53
C LEU A 118 4.39 -8.00 18.73
N ASP A 119 4.78 -8.63 19.86
CA ASP A 119 4.34 -9.98 20.18
C ASP A 119 2.84 -10.08 20.47
N ASP A 120 2.25 -9.06 21.11
CA ASP A 120 0.83 -9.02 21.40
C ASP A 120 0.02 -8.73 20.12
N ILE A 121 0.54 -7.85 19.25
CA ILE A 121 -0.07 -7.58 17.94
C ILE A 121 -0.05 -8.85 17.09
N ALA A 122 1.05 -9.61 17.10
CA ALA A 122 1.17 -10.84 16.31
C ALA A 122 0.25 -11.98 16.81
N LYS A 123 -0.26 -11.92 18.04
CA LYS A 123 -1.17 -12.92 18.63
C LYS A 123 -2.65 -12.53 18.51
N ALA A 124 -2.97 -11.29 18.18
CA ALA A 124 -4.32 -10.77 18.07
C ALA A 124 -4.98 -11.10 16.73
#